data_85a9fe911dd054aba0c8c162caa5361b
#
_entry.id   85a9fe911dd054aba0c8c162caa5361b
#
_cell.length_a   1.000
_cell.length_b   1.000
_cell.length_c   1.000
_cell.angle_alpha   90.00
_cell.angle_beta   90.00
_cell.angle_gamma   90.00
#
_symmetry.space_group_name_H-M   'P 1'
#
loop_
_entity.id
_entity.type
_entity.pdbx_description
1 polymer ?
#
loop_
_entity_poly.entity_id
_entity_poly.type
_entity_poly.pdbx_seq_one_letter_code
_entity_poly.pdbx_strand_id
1 'polypeptide(L)'
;MTLVEKTWFNAVWFQTTWFSCVLGREDWMWLTAVLIAFHYAAVSNIRFELNRVVPSAALGISIDFALAVTGVFDFGSTLFPLWMVCLWLVFPTVLPRAMAFLGAVWWRPIILGAIAPMNYLAGAKFGAVALPLGDVTTMIILVPLWMIMLPLMVRFSQRELVIER
;
A
#
# COMPACT_ATOMS: atom_id res chain seq x y z
N MET A 1 16.93 16.54 -0.41
CA MET A 1 15.64 15.96 -0.86
C MET A 1 15.75 15.62 -2.34
N THR A 2 15.69 14.34 -2.67
CA THR A 2 15.78 13.85 -4.05
C THR A 2 14.46 14.03 -4.80
N LEU A 3 14.43 13.73 -6.11
CA LEU A 3 13.21 13.84 -6.92
C LEU A 3 12.09 12.92 -6.38
N VAL A 4 12.43 11.68 -6.02
CA VAL A 4 11.45 10.68 -5.52
C VAL A 4 10.85 11.03 -4.13
N GLU A 5 11.47 11.96 -3.43
CA GLU A 5 11.02 12.46 -2.13
C GLU A 5 10.08 13.67 -2.25
N LYS A 6 9.98 14.31 -3.43
CA LYS A 6 9.06 15.40 -3.67
C LYS A 6 7.61 14.88 -3.69
N THR A 7 6.72 15.54 -2.95
CA THR A 7 5.32 15.14 -2.77
C THR A 7 4.60 14.80 -4.09
N TRP A 8 4.68 15.71 -5.08
CA TRP A 8 4.01 15.51 -6.36
C TRP A 8 4.58 14.34 -7.15
N PHE A 9 5.93 14.20 -7.15
CA PHE A 9 6.58 13.11 -7.89
C PHE A 9 6.26 11.76 -7.24
N ASN A 10 6.33 11.68 -5.92
CA ASN A 10 5.99 10.48 -5.17
C ASN A 10 4.54 10.06 -5.41
N ALA A 11 3.59 11.01 -5.46
CA ALA A 11 2.20 10.72 -5.78
C ALA A 11 2.04 10.13 -7.20
N VAL A 12 2.67 10.74 -8.21
CA VAL A 12 2.61 10.28 -9.61
C VAL A 12 3.29 8.91 -9.74
N TRP A 13 4.48 8.75 -9.17
CA TRP A 13 5.22 7.49 -9.18
C TRP A 13 4.44 6.37 -8.52
N PHE A 14 3.85 6.63 -7.35
CA PHE A 14 2.98 5.67 -6.66
C PHE A 14 1.81 5.24 -7.54
N GLN A 15 1.10 6.21 -8.11
CA GLN A 15 -0.07 5.91 -8.94
C GLN A 15 0.32 5.09 -10.19
N THR A 16 1.46 5.42 -10.81
CA THR A 16 1.99 4.66 -11.95
C THR A 16 2.33 3.22 -11.55
N THR A 17 3.00 3.06 -10.40
CA THR A 17 3.35 1.72 -9.90
C THR A 17 2.11 0.93 -9.46
N TRP A 18 1.12 1.60 -8.87
CA TRP A 18 -0.17 0.97 -8.54
C TRP A 18 -0.86 0.42 -9.80
N PHE A 19 -0.93 1.20 -10.87
CA PHE A 19 -1.48 0.73 -12.14
C PHE A 19 -0.66 -0.41 -12.75
N SER A 20 0.66 -0.35 -12.66
CA SER A 20 1.53 -1.46 -13.11
C SER A 20 1.22 -2.75 -12.34
N CYS A 21 1.02 -2.69 -11.02
CA CYS A 21 0.66 -3.83 -10.20
C CYS A 21 -0.75 -4.35 -10.53
N VAL A 22 -1.76 -3.48 -10.55
CA VAL A 22 -3.17 -3.90 -10.60
C VAL A 22 -3.63 -4.26 -12.01
N LEU A 23 -3.19 -3.52 -13.03
CA LEU A 23 -3.56 -3.79 -14.43
C LEU A 23 -2.58 -4.76 -15.09
N GLY A 24 -1.28 -4.59 -14.83
CA GLY A 24 -0.23 -5.38 -15.45
C GLY A 24 0.01 -6.72 -14.76
N ARG A 25 -0.23 -6.80 -13.46
CA ARG A 25 -0.04 -8.02 -12.67
C ARG A 25 1.31 -8.68 -12.98
N GLU A 26 1.33 -9.95 -13.29
CA GLU A 26 2.53 -10.72 -13.64
C GLU A 26 3.17 -10.25 -14.97
N ASP A 27 2.37 -9.80 -15.95
CA ASP A 27 2.86 -9.41 -17.28
C ASP A 27 3.74 -8.15 -17.25
N TRP A 28 3.45 -7.21 -16.32
CA TRP A 28 4.21 -5.96 -16.17
C TRP A 28 5.13 -6.00 -14.94
N MET A 29 5.43 -7.18 -14.42
CA MET A 29 6.29 -7.31 -13.23
C MET A 29 7.68 -6.71 -13.46
N TRP A 30 8.21 -6.77 -14.68
CA TRP A 30 9.47 -6.13 -15.04
C TRP A 30 9.40 -4.61 -14.87
N LEU A 31 8.29 -3.97 -15.30
CA LEU A 31 8.07 -2.52 -15.13
C LEU A 31 7.92 -2.16 -13.64
N THR A 32 7.13 -2.94 -12.92
CA THR A 32 6.96 -2.79 -11.47
C THR A 32 8.32 -2.87 -10.75
N ALA A 33 9.15 -3.85 -11.10
CA ALA A 33 10.49 -4.01 -10.53
C ALA A 33 11.40 -2.81 -10.83
N VAL A 34 11.38 -2.29 -12.06
CA VAL A 34 12.15 -1.10 -12.45
C VAL A 34 11.69 0.14 -11.67
N LEU A 35 10.38 0.35 -11.53
CA LEU A 35 9.82 1.48 -10.79
C LEU A 35 10.20 1.43 -9.30
N ILE A 36 10.14 0.24 -8.69
CA ILE A 36 10.53 0.03 -7.29
C ILE A 36 12.05 0.24 -7.13
N ALA A 37 12.86 -0.39 -7.98
CA ALA A 37 14.31 -0.24 -7.94
C ALA A 37 14.75 1.22 -8.10
N PHE A 38 14.11 1.95 -9.02
CA PHE A 38 14.36 3.38 -9.21
C PHE A 38 14.08 4.17 -7.93
N HIS A 39 12.95 3.96 -7.26
CA HIS A 39 12.62 4.66 -6.01
C HIS A 39 13.66 4.39 -4.93
N TYR A 40 13.95 3.12 -4.64
CA TYR A 40 14.85 2.74 -3.57
C TYR A 40 16.33 3.09 -3.86
N ALA A 41 16.74 3.17 -5.12
CA ALA A 41 18.07 3.67 -5.50
C ALA A 41 18.18 5.19 -5.41
N ALA A 42 17.07 5.91 -5.57
CA ALA A 42 17.06 7.37 -5.64
C ALA A 42 16.72 8.08 -4.32
N VAL A 43 16.25 7.35 -3.29
CA VAL A 43 16.01 7.95 -1.95
C VAL A 43 17.33 8.38 -1.31
N SER A 44 17.31 9.48 -0.56
CA SER A 44 18.51 10.03 0.09
C SER A 44 19.06 9.12 1.20
N ASN A 45 18.22 8.35 1.88
CA ASN A 45 18.61 7.43 2.95
C ASN A 45 17.76 6.15 2.90
N ILE A 46 18.35 5.09 2.34
CA ILE A 46 17.68 3.79 2.17
C ILE A 46 17.34 3.12 3.51
N ARG A 47 18.18 3.25 4.53
CA ARG A 47 17.91 2.65 5.86
C ARG A 47 16.70 3.30 6.50
N PHE A 48 16.63 4.61 6.42
CA PHE A 48 15.52 5.40 6.91
C PHE A 48 14.21 5.05 6.18
N GLU A 49 14.27 4.86 4.86
CA GLU A 49 13.13 4.45 4.05
C GLU A 49 12.65 3.05 4.45
N LEU A 50 13.54 2.07 4.53
CA LEU A 50 13.21 0.70 4.89
C LEU A 50 12.62 0.57 6.30
N ASN A 51 13.13 1.32 7.28
CA ASN A 51 12.60 1.31 8.65
C ASN A 51 11.13 1.75 8.73
N ARG A 52 10.65 2.55 7.76
CA ARG A 52 9.25 2.99 7.66
C ARG A 52 8.40 2.02 6.84
N VAL A 53 8.98 1.55 5.73
CA VAL A 53 8.26 0.70 4.78
C VAL A 53 8.07 -0.70 5.32
N VAL A 54 9.12 -1.32 5.87
CA VAL A 54 9.10 -2.75 6.26
C VAL A 54 7.99 -3.08 7.26
N PRO A 55 7.80 -2.36 8.39
CA PRO A 55 6.73 -2.71 9.32
C PRO A 55 5.34 -2.53 8.73
N SER A 56 5.13 -1.49 7.91
CA SER A 56 3.86 -1.26 7.24
C SER A 56 3.58 -2.31 6.16
N ALA A 57 4.59 -2.66 5.37
CA ALA A 57 4.50 -3.69 4.34
C ALA A 57 4.23 -5.08 4.97
N ALA A 58 4.97 -5.42 6.03
CA ALA A 58 4.76 -6.67 6.75
C ALA A 58 3.33 -6.80 7.31
N LEU A 59 2.82 -5.72 7.91
CA LEU A 59 1.45 -5.67 8.42
C LEU A 59 0.44 -5.89 7.27
N GLY A 60 0.57 -5.15 6.18
CA GLY A 60 -0.36 -5.24 5.05
C GLY A 60 -0.31 -6.58 4.34
N ILE A 61 0.89 -7.11 4.06
CA ILE A 61 1.07 -8.44 3.46
C ILE A 61 0.45 -9.52 4.36
N SER A 62 0.68 -9.46 5.68
CA SER A 62 0.14 -10.46 6.60
C SER A 62 -1.39 -10.46 6.62
N ILE A 63 -2.00 -9.28 6.59
CA ILE A 63 -3.45 -9.13 6.60
C ILE A 63 -4.06 -9.56 5.27
N ASP A 64 -3.54 -9.09 4.14
CA ASP A 64 -4.08 -9.49 2.83
C ASP A 64 -3.84 -10.98 2.55
N PHE A 65 -2.72 -11.54 3.02
CA PHE A 65 -2.50 -12.99 2.97
C PHE A 65 -3.54 -13.77 3.80
N ALA A 66 -3.84 -13.30 5.02
CA ALA A 66 -4.88 -13.90 5.85
C ALA A 66 -6.26 -13.82 5.20
N LEU A 67 -6.59 -12.70 4.53
CA LEU A 67 -7.82 -12.53 3.78
C LEU A 67 -7.89 -13.47 2.58
N ALA A 68 -6.76 -13.75 1.91
CA ALA A 68 -6.69 -14.73 0.85
C ALA A 68 -6.88 -16.17 1.39
N VAL A 69 -6.19 -16.54 2.47
CA VAL A 69 -6.33 -17.87 3.10
C VAL A 69 -7.76 -18.12 3.59
N THR A 70 -8.45 -17.09 4.08
CA THR A 70 -9.82 -17.20 4.59
C THR A 70 -10.90 -17.08 3.49
N GLY A 71 -10.49 -16.91 2.22
CA GLY A 71 -11.42 -16.85 1.09
C GLY A 71 -12.16 -15.53 0.94
N VAL A 72 -11.71 -14.46 1.59
CA VAL A 72 -12.20 -13.09 1.34
C VAL A 72 -11.69 -12.58 0.00
N PHE A 73 -10.43 -12.90 -0.33
CA PHE A 73 -9.81 -12.62 -1.61
C PHE A 73 -9.51 -13.92 -2.37
N ASP A 74 -9.70 -13.90 -3.69
CA ASP A 74 -9.26 -14.96 -4.58
C ASP A 74 -8.47 -14.32 -5.74
N PHE A 75 -7.18 -14.71 -5.83
CA PHE A 75 -6.26 -14.26 -6.88
C PHE A 75 -6.12 -15.28 -8.03
N GLY A 76 -6.99 -16.28 -8.09
CA GLY A 76 -7.00 -17.30 -9.14
C GLY A 76 -5.92 -18.37 -8.95
N SER A 77 -4.93 -18.43 -9.84
CA SER A 77 -3.93 -19.51 -9.87
C SER A 77 -2.95 -19.51 -8.70
N THR A 78 -2.81 -18.41 -8.00
CA THR A 78 -1.88 -18.25 -6.87
C THR A 78 -2.60 -17.81 -5.62
N LEU A 79 -2.20 -18.34 -4.46
CA LEU A 79 -2.79 -17.93 -3.18
C LEU A 79 -2.51 -16.45 -2.88
N PHE A 80 -1.30 -15.99 -3.18
CA PHE A 80 -0.89 -14.60 -2.96
C PHE A 80 0.13 -14.17 -4.03
N PRO A 81 -0.25 -13.28 -4.96
CA PRO A 81 0.59 -12.94 -6.10
C PRO A 81 1.72 -11.98 -5.73
N LEU A 82 2.82 -12.04 -6.50
CA LEU A 82 4.01 -11.22 -6.26
C LEU A 82 3.72 -9.72 -6.44
N TRP A 83 2.85 -9.33 -7.39
CA TRP A 83 2.48 -7.93 -7.58
C TRP A 83 1.80 -7.31 -6.35
N MET A 84 1.08 -8.10 -5.54
CA MET A 84 0.49 -7.64 -4.28
C MET A 84 1.58 -7.37 -3.23
N VAL A 85 2.61 -8.22 -3.17
CA VAL A 85 3.79 -7.95 -2.32
C VAL A 85 4.48 -6.65 -2.75
N CYS A 86 4.67 -6.46 -4.07
CA CYS A 86 5.24 -5.23 -4.63
C CYS A 86 4.40 -4.00 -4.26
N LEU A 87 3.07 -4.10 -4.34
CA LEU A 87 2.17 -3.02 -3.96
C LEU A 87 2.34 -2.61 -2.49
N TRP A 88 2.51 -3.58 -1.60
CA TRP A 88 2.80 -3.33 -0.18
C TRP A 88 4.19 -2.74 0.08
N LEU A 89 5.18 -3.01 -0.78
CA LEU A 89 6.49 -2.33 -0.70
C LEU A 89 6.42 -0.87 -1.18
N VAL A 90 5.44 -0.54 -2.01
CA VAL A 90 5.27 0.79 -2.61
C VAL A 90 4.36 1.68 -1.77
N PHE A 91 3.21 1.18 -1.31
CA PHE A 91 2.21 1.98 -0.61
C PHE A 91 2.75 2.73 0.62
N PRO A 92 3.55 2.12 1.53
CA PRO A 92 4.03 2.85 2.70
C PRO A 92 4.94 4.05 2.37
N THR A 93 5.53 4.11 1.17
CA THR A 93 6.41 5.21 0.76
C THR A 93 5.68 6.54 0.60
N VAL A 94 4.35 6.50 0.35
CA VAL A 94 3.53 7.72 0.20
C VAL A 94 3.09 8.32 1.52
N LEU A 95 3.08 7.54 2.60
CA LEU A 95 2.61 7.99 3.91
C LEU A 95 3.40 9.19 4.46
N PRO A 96 4.76 9.20 4.41
CA PRO A 96 5.55 10.34 4.88
C PRO A 96 5.66 11.49 3.86
N ARG A 97 5.12 11.35 2.64
CA ARG A 97 5.26 12.31 1.53
C ARG A 97 3.91 12.79 1.01
N ALA A 98 3.37 12.11 -0.01
CA ALA A 98 2.10 12.50 -0.63
C ALA A 98 0.91 12.46 0.34
N MET A 99 0.97 11.58 1.34
CA MET A 99 -0.06 11.43 2.39
C MET A 99 0.38 11.97 3.77
N ALA A 100 1.44 12.78 3.84
CA ALA A 100 1.94 13.33 5.12
C ALA A 100 0.88 14.10 5.92
N PHE A 101 -0.11 14.69 5.23
CA PHE A 101 -1.24 15.39 5.85
C PHE A 101 -2.09 14.49 6.77
N LEU A 102 -1.99 13.17 6.64
CA LEU A 102 -2.71 12.22 7.50
C LEU A 102 -2.20 12.24 8.93
N GLY A 103 -0.90 12.49 9.11
CA GLY A 103 -0.30 12.54 10.44
C GLY A 103 -0.57 13.84 11.20
N ALA A 104 -1.10 14.87 10.55
CA ALA A 104 -1.35 16.17 11.18
C ALA A 104 -2.53 16.14 12.16
N VAL A 105 -3.52 15.24 11.97
CA VAL A 105 -4.70 15.13 12.82
C VAL A 105 -5.11 13.67 12.96
N TRP A 106 -5.30 13.20 14.18
CA TRP A 106 -5.49 11.79 14.53
C TRP A 106 -6.67 11.08 13.85
N TRP A 107 -7.75 11.78 13.50
CA TRP A 107 -8.94 11.22 12.87
C TRP A 107 -8.81 11.06 11.34
N ARG A 108 -7.91 11.82 10.68
CA ARG A 108 -7.74 11.79 9.21
C ARG A 108 -7.41 10.38 8.68
N PRO A 109 -6.45 9.65 9.26
CA PRO A 109 -6.17 8.29 8.78
C PRO A 109 -7.31 7.31 9.05
N ILE A 110 -8.18 7.56 10.05
CA ILE A 110 -9.36 6.74 10.29
C ILE A 110 -10.39 6.93 9.17
N ILE A 111 -10.70 8.19 8.82
CA ILE A 111 -11.65 8.48 7.73
C ILE A 111 -11.11 7.98 6.39
N LEU A 112 -9.84 8.24 6.07
CA LEU A 112 -9.27 7.74 4.83
C LEU A 112 -9.19 6.20 4.83
N GLY A 113 -8.96 5.59 5.99
CA GLY A 113 -9.04 4.14 6.17
C GLY A 113 -10.42 3.56 5.84
N ALA A 114 -11.50 4.28 6.15
CA ALA A 114 -12.84 3.86 5.74
C ALA A 114 -13.05 3.90 4.22
N ILE A 115 -12.31 4.73 3.50
CA ILE A 115 -12.41 4.90 2.04
C ILE A 115 -11.41 3.99 1.30
N ALA A 116 -10.25 3.73 1.88
CA ALA A 116 -9.16 2.97 1.26
C ALA A 116 -9.59 1.62 0.66
N PRO A 117 -10.52 0.83 1.27
CA PRO A 117 -10.99 -0.42 0.68
C PRO A 117 -11.65 -0.31 -0.69
N MET A 118 -12.06 0.89 -1.12
CA MET A 118 -12.56 1.09 -2.48
C MET A 118 -11.54 0.70 -3.56
N ASN A 119 -10.24 0.70 -3.22
CA ASN A 119 -9.18 0.22 -4.12
C ASN A 119 -9.29 -1.29 -4.39
N TYR A 120 -9.78 -2.10 -3.45
CA TYR A 120 -10.03 -3.53 -3.70
C TYR A 120 -11.23 -3.75 -4.62
N LEU A 121 -12.29 -2.93 -4.49
CA LEU A 121 -13.40 -2.96 -5.45
C LEU A 121 -12.93 -2.54 -6.85
N ALA A 122 -12.08 -1.52 -6.94
CA ALA A 122 -11.46 -1.13 -8.22
C ALA A 122 -10.59 -2.27 -8.77
N GLY A 123 -9.76 -2.90 -7.95
CA GLY A 123 -8.97 -4.07 -8.32
C GLY A 123 -9.82 -5.24 -8.81
N ALA A 124 -10.95 -5.50 -8.17
CA ALA A 124 -11.90 -6.53 -8.58
C ALA A 124 -12.53 -6.20 -9.96
N LYS A 125 -12.92 -4.94 -10.19
CA LYS A 125 -13.45 -4.49 -11.49
C LYS A 125 -12.41 -4.58 -12.61
N PHE A 126 -11.13 -4.44 -12.29
CA PHE A 126 -10.02 -4.64 -13.23
C PHE A 126 -9.60 -6.11 -13.36
N GLY A 127 -10.26 -7.03 -12.66
CA GLY A 127 -9.96 -8.45 -12.71
C GLY A 127 -8.64 -8.86 -12.00
N ALA A 128 -8.12 -8.00 -11.12
CA ALA A 128 -6.90 -8.29 -10.37
C ALA A 128 -7.14 -9.21 -9.15
N VAL A 129 -8.34 -9.19 -8.59
CA VAL A 129 -8.77 -10.02 -7.46
C VAL A 129 -10.25 -10.34 -7.61
N ALA A 130 -10.68 -11.54 -7.30
CA ALA A 130 -12.08 -11.83 -7.11
C ALA A 130 -12.49 -11.69 -5.63
N LEU A 131 -13.75 -11.32 -5.39
CA LEU A 131 -14.33 -11.15 -4.07
C LEU A 131 -15.43 -12.19 -3.85
N PRO A 132 -15.09 -13.43 -3.43
CA PRO A 132 -16.02 -14.54 -3.38
C PRO A 132 -17.23 -14.30 -2.46
N LEU A 133 -17.08 -13.46 -1.43
CA LEU A 133 -18.14 -13.10 -0.50
C LEU A 133 -19.07 -11.99 -1.04
N GLY A 134 -18.79 -11.47 -2.24
CA GLY A 134 -19.45 -10.31 -2.82
C GLY A 134 -18.94 -8.97 -2.26
N ASP A 135 -19.21 -7.90 -3.00
CA ASP A 135 -18.68 -6.56 -2.72
C ASP A 135 -19.06 -6.05 -1.33
N VAL A 136 -20.35 -6.18 -0.96
CA VAL A 136 -20.89 -5.64 0.30
C VAL A 136 -20.27 -6.33 1.51
N THR A 137 -20.23 -7.66 1.52
CA THR A 137 -19.67 -8.43 2.65
C THR A 137 -18.18 -8.14 2.79
N THR A 138 -17.46 -8.09 1.67
CA THR A 138 -16.04 -7.75 1.67
C THR A 138 -15.81 -6.36 2.24
N MET A 139 -16.62 -5.35 1.88
CA MET A 139 -16.49 -4.01 2.45
C MET A 139 -16.79 -3.95 3.95
N ILE A 140 -17.77 -4.72 4.44
CA ILE A 140 -18.06 -4.82 5.88
C ILE A 140 -16.84 -5.32 6.67
N ILE A 141 -16.03 -6.20 6.08
CA ILE A 141 -14.80 -6.72 6.67
C ILE A 141 -13.65 -5.69 6.54
N LEU A 142 -13.45 -5.14 5.34
CA LEU A 142 -12.29 -4.31 5.04
C LEU A 142 -12.35 -2.91 5.66
N VAL A 143 -13.52 -2.29 5.73
CA VAL A 143 -13.65 -0.92 6.25
C VAL A 143 -13.16 -0.81 7.70
N PRO A 144 -13.66 -1.59 8.68
CA PRO A 144 -13.14 -1.49 10.05
C PRO A 144 -11.66 -1.89 10.15
N LEU A 145 -11.23 -2.86 9.35
CA LEU A 145 -9.84 -3.29 9.31
C LEU A 145 -8.91 -2.15 8.88
N TRP A 146 -9.22 -1.45 7.79
CA TRP A 146 -8.44 -0.33 7.29
C TRP A 146 -8.52 0.92 8.19
N MET A 147 -9.64 1.14 8.89
CA MET A 147 -9.76 2.20 9.90
C MET A 147 -8.78 2.01 11.07
N ILE A 148 -8.30 0.78 11.30
CA ILE A 148 -7.27 0.46 12.30
C ILE A 148 -5.89 0.45 11.65
N MET A 149 -5.74 -0.20 10.51
CA MET A 149 -4.46 -0.39 9.82
C MET A 149 -3.81 0.94 9.41
N LEU A 150 -4.58 1.82 8.75
CA LEU A 150 -4.00 3.05 8.22
C LEU A 150 -3.46 3.99 9.31
N PRO A 151 -4.15 4.21 10.45
CA PRO A 151 -3.55 4.93 11.59
C PRO A 151 -2.27 4.31 12.12
N LEU A 152 -2.19 2.98 12.20
CA LEU A 152 -0.98 2.28 12.62
C LEU A 152 0.17 2.50 11.64
N MET A 153 -0.08 2.39 10.34
CA MET A 153 0.92 2.62 9.30
C MET A 153 1.40 4.09 9.28
N VAL A 154 0.50 5.04 9.47
CA VAL A 154 0.88 6.46 9.62
C VAL A 154 1.79 6.65 10.83
N ARG A 155 1.51 6.00 11.95
CA ARG A 155 2.41 6.03 13.12
C ARG A 155 3.79 5.41 12.82
N PHE A 156 3.84 4.30 12.09
CA PHE A 156 5.12 3.69 11.67
C PHE A 156 5.91 4.64 10.78
N SER A 157 5.26 5.35 9.87
CA SER A 157 5.92 6.31 8.98
C SER A 157 6.48 7.54 9.69
N GLN A 158 6.03 7.84 10.91
CA GLN A 158 6.41 9.02 11.69
C GLN A 158 7.38 8.74 12.84
N ARG A 159 7.65 7.47 13.19
CA ARG A 159 8.42 7.09 14.39
C ARG A 159 9.82 7.69 14.49
N GLU A 160 10.46 8.01 13.36
CA GLU A 160 11.84 8.51 13.37
C GLU A 160 11.95 10.03 13.45
N LEU A 161 10.87 10.77 13.26
CA LEU A 161 10.87 12.22 13.50
C LEU A 161 11.01 12.57 15.00
N VAL A 162 10.83 11.58 15.88
CA VAL A 162 10.88 11.75 17.35
C VAL A 162 12.27 11.45 17.92
N ILE A 163 13.13 10.71 17.21
CA ILE A 163 14.46 10.28 17.72
C ILE A 163 15.56 11.28 17.35
N GLU A 164 15.36 12.15 16.36
CA GLU A 164 16.32 13.18 15.94
C GLU A 164 16.08 14.56 16.59
N ARG A 165 15.30 14.66 17.65
CA ARG A 165 15.16 15.82 18.52
C ARG A 165 15.80 15.50 19.88
#